data_5fe48a249d24dfbab2dbd60e513df0a0
#
_entry.id   5fe48a249d24dfbab2dbd60e513df0a0
#
_cell.length_a   1.000
_cell.length_b   1.000
_cell.length_c   1.000
_cell.angle_alpha   90.00
_cell.angle_beta   90.00
_cell.angle_gamma   90.00
#
_symmetry.space_group_name_H-M   'P 1'
#
loop_
_entity.id
_entity.type
_entity.pdbx_description
1 polymer ?
#
loop_
_entity_poly.entity_id
_entity_poly.type
_entity_poly.pdbx_seq_one_letter_code
_entity_poly.pdbx_strand_id
1 'polypeptide(L)'
;MKAKRQFGLHGYPFPKDAKGKTFFDKSPSYSRLERAFGHLVEDPGLGVLTAEAGVGKTAALRHLCDKLPQPDYLTIYLCDTAIAPLDLYRGLALELGVRPSHRRSQLWADLKKALLNLVDERGNHPIVVIDEAQHLSDAFLLDLGGFLNFAFDSRDLFTLWLVGLPP
;
A
#
# COMPACT_ATOMS: atom_id res chain seq x y z
N MET A 1 -7.53 -30.54 -12.74
CA MET A 1 -8.93 -30.97 -12.44
C MET A 1 -9.05 -32.13 -11.45
N LYS A 2 -8.05 -33.01 -11.26
CA LYS A 2 -8.14 -34.20 -10.36
C LYS A 2 -8.29 -33.83 -8.87
N ALA A 3 -7.55 -32.85 -8.35
CA ALA A 3 -7.57 -32.50 -6.92
C ALA A 3 -8.93 -31.99 -6.41
N LYS A 4 -9.66 -31.20 -7.19
CA LYS A 4 -11.00 -30.72 -6.79
C LYS A 4 -11.99 -31.88 -6.53
N ARG A 5 -12.00 -32.86 -7.44
CA ARG A 5 -12.87 -34.04 -7.28
C ARG A 5 -12.47 -34.95 -6.13
N GLN A 6 -11.16 -35.09 -5.89
CA GLN A 6 -10.61 -35.95 -4.85
C GLN A 6 -10.94 -35.43 -3.43
N PHE A 7 -11.03 -34.10 -3.26
CA PHE A 7 -11.31 -33.47 -1.96
C PHE A 7 -12.71 -32.84 -1.86
N GLY A 8 -13.62 -33.12 -2.81
CA GLY A 8 -14.99 -32.60 -2.78
C GLY A 8 -15.10 -31.08 -2.88
N LEU A 9 -14.12 -30.40 -3.47
CA LEU A 9 -14.07 -28.96 -3.50
C LEU A 9 -14.92 -28.39 -4.63
N HIS A 10 -15.82 -27.47 -4.33
CA HIS A 10 -16.62 -26.74 -5.30
C HIS A 10 -15.82 -25.62 -6.02
N GLY A 11 -14.69 -25.17 -5.44
CA GLY A 11 -13.81 -24.13 -5.97
C GLY A 11 -12.32 -24.42 -5.72
N TYR A 12 -11.43 -23.48 -6.01
CA TYR A 12 -10.06 -23.55 -5.54
C TYR A 12 -10.04 -23.16 -4.06
N PRO A 13 -9.40 -23.97 -3.18
CA PRO A 13 -9.39 -23.69 -1.73
C PRO A 13 -8.60 -22.42 -1.37
N PHE A 14 -7.69 -21.99 -2.24
CA PHE A 14 -6.85 -20.80 -2.07
C PHE A 14 -6.88 -19.95 -3.35
N PRO A 15 -8.02 -19.27 -3.65
CA PRO A 15 -8.06 -18.39 -4.80
C PRO A 15 -7.17 -17.16 -4.55
N LYS A 16 -6.36 -16.77 -5.52
CA LYS A 16 -5.49 -15.57 -5.44
C LYS A 16 -6.30 -14.27 -5.34
N ASP A 17 -7.54 -14.30 -5.80
CA ASP A 17 -8.50 -13.21 -5.85
C ASP A 17 -9.59 -13.31 -4.77
N ALA A 18 -9.32 -14.03 -3.67
CA ALA A 18 -10.28 -14.18 -2.58
C ALA A 18 -10.68 -12.81 -2.04
N LYS A 19 -11.75 -12.26 -2.60
CA LYS A 19 -12.38 -11.04 -2.09
C LYS A 19 -13.00 -11.35 -0.73
N GLY A 20 -12.40 -10.86 0.30
CA GLY A 20 -12.87 -10.57 1.65
C GLY A 20 -13.72 -11.57 2.45
N LYS A 21 -14.40 -12.54 1.81
CA LYS A 21 -15.35 -13.43 2.50
C LYS A 21 -14.72 -14.57 3.31
N THR A 22 -13.43 -14.83 3.13
CA THR A 22 -12.72 -15.97 3.72
C THR A 22 -11.58 -15.58 4.66
N PHE A 23 -11.40 -14.29 4.92
CA PHE A 23 -10.37 -13.85 5.85
C PHE A 23 -10.96 -13.79 7.27
N PHE A 24 -10.60 -14.76 8.09
CA PHE A 24 -10.99 -14.82 9.49
C PHE A 24 -9.74 -14.92 10.36
N ASP A 25 -9.19 -13.80 10.72
CA ASP A 25 -8.17 -13.77 11.76
C ASP A 25 -8.72 -13.00 12.96
N LYS A 26 -8.91 -13.74 14.06
CA LYS A 26 -9.26 -13.17 15.37
C LYS A 26 -8.04 -13.09 16.28
N SER A 27 -6.83 -13.23 15.73
CA SER A 27 -5.59 -13.15 16.50
C SER A 27 -5.40 -11.74 17.08
N PRO A 28 -4.70 -11.64 18.22
CA PRO A 28 -4.32 -10.33 18.78
C PRO A 28 -3.49 -9.50 17.81
N SER A 29 -2.71 -10.15 16.94
CA SER A 29 -1.87 -9.49 15.93
C SER A 29 -2.72 -8.80 14.85
N TYR A 30 -3.76 -9.48 14.35
CA TYR A 30 -4.68 -8.87 13.38
C TYR A 30 -5.46 -7.71 14.00
N SER A 31 -5.98 -7.89 15.22
CA SER A 31 -6.70 -6.82 15.93
C SER A 31 -5.82 -5.59 16.19
N ARG A 32 -4.50 -5.79 16.38
CA ARG A 32 -3.54 -4.69 16.48
C ARG A 32 -3.35 -3.99 15.14
N LEU A 33 -3.19 -4.76 14.06
CA LEU A 33 -3.10 -4.21 12.70
C LEU A 33 -4.37 -3.43 12.33
N GLU A 34 -5.55 -3.99 12.60
CA GLU A 34 -6.83 -3.34 12.29
C GLU A 34 -6.97 -1.98 13.00
N ARG A 35 -6.57 -1.89 14.28
CA ARG A 35 -6.57 -0.63 15.01
C ARG A 35 -5.55 0.38 14.45
N ALA A 36 -4.33 -0.06 14.17
CA ALA A 36 -3.31 0.79 13.57
C ALA A 36 -3.72 1.29 12.17
N PHE A 37 -4.34 0.41 11.39
CA PHE A 37 -4.88 0.77 10.08
C PHE A 37 -6.00 1.81 10.21
N GLY A 38 -6.96 1.60 11.11
CA GLY A 38 -8.03 2.56 11.35
C GLY A 38 -7.51 3.94 11.77
N HIS A 39 -6.51 3.97 12.66
CA HIS A 39 -5.88 5.23 13.06
C HIS A 39 -5.24 5.96 11.86
N LEU A 40 -4.49 5.26 11.01
CA LEU A 40 -3.86 5.86 9.83
C LEU A 40 -4.84 6.19 8.68
N VAL A 41 -6.04 5.67 8.73
CA VAL A 41 -7.14 6.08 7.84
C VAL A 41 -7.71 7.43 8.28
N GLU A 42 -7.83 7.65 9.59
CA GLU A 42 -8.32 8.92 10.17
C GLU A 42 -7.26 10.02 10.16
N ASP A 43 -6.02 9.65 10.46
CA ASP A 43 -4.86 10.57 10.53
C ASP A 43 -3.73 9.99 9.66
N PRO A 44 -3.64 10.41 8.38
CA PRO A 44 -2.68 9.87 7.42
C PRO A 44 -1.24 9.97 7.92
N GLY A 45 -0.42 8.99 7.56
CA GLY A 45 0.97 8.92 7.99
C GLY A 45 1.67 7.64 7.54
N LEU A 46 2.76 7.29 8.21
CA LEU A 46 3.59 6.13 7.89
C LEU A 46 3.29 4.95 8.82
N GLY A 47 2.86 3.83 8.24
CA GLY A 47 2.73 2.54 8.91
C GLY A 47 3.81 1.55 8.47
N VAL A 48 4.31 0.75 9.41
CA VAL A 48 5.25 -0.33 9.13
C VAL A 48 4.65 -1.65 9.63
N LEU A 49 4.52 -2.62 8.72
CA LEU A 49 4.02 -3.96 9.02
C LEU A 49 5.10 -4.99 8.76
N THR A 50 5.67 -5.54 9.82
CA THR A 50 6.67 -6.59 9.73
C THR A 50 6.14 -7.90 10.33
N ALA A 51 6.39 -9.00 9.64
CA ALA A 51 6.17 -10.35 10.15
C ALA A 51 6.85 -11.38 9.24
N GLU A 52 6.95 -12.62 9.69
CA GLU A 52 7.52 -13.74 8.92
C GLU A 52 6.84 -13.96 7.57
N ALA A 53 7.56 -14.62 6.65
CA ALA A 53 6.99 -15.00 5.37
C ALA A 53 5.77 -15.92 5.53
N GLY A 54 4.77 -15.75 4.68
CA GLY A 54 3.60 -16.64 4.64
C GLY A 54 2.53 -16.41 5.72
N VAL A 55 2.73 -15.50 6.69
CA VAL A 55 1.74 -15.23 7.75
C VAL A 55 0.53 -14.42 7.27
N GLY A 56 0.51 -13.97 6.01
CA GLY A 56 -0.65 -13.29 5.43
C GLY A 56 -0.65 -11.76 5.57
N LYS A 57 0.51 -11.09 5.75
CA LYS A 57 0.61 -9.62 5.84
C LYS A 57 -0.16 -8.89 4.74
N THR A 58 0.19 -9.20 3.51
CA THR A 58 -0.42 -8.61 2.30
C THR A 58 -1.92 -8.90 2.22
N ALA A 59 -2.33 -10.12 2.55
CA ALA A 59 -3.74 -10.50 2.54
C ALA A 59 -4.53 -9.75 3.62
N ALA A 60 -3.96 -9.59 4.81
CA ALA A 60 -4.58 -8.85 5.91
C ALA A 60 -4.77 -7.36 5.54
N LEU A 61 -3.72 -6.73 5.03
CA LEU A 61 -3.77 -5.32 4.66
C LEU A 61 -4.74 -5.08 3.48
N ARG A 62 -4.71 -5.95 2.46
CA ARG A 62 -5.68 -5.91 1.36
C ARG A 62 -7.12 -6.00 1.87
N HIS A 63 -7.39 -6.93 2.79
CA HIS A 63 -8.71 -7.07 3.38
C HIS A 63 -9.18 -5.82 4.12
N LEU A 64 -8.28 -5.11 4.79
CA LEU A 64 -8.59 -3.84 5.45
C LEU A 64 -8.86 -2.72 4.41
N CYS A 65 -8.05 -2.64 3.36
CA CYS A 65 -8.29 -1.69 2.26
C CYS A 65 -9.63 -1.96 1.54
N ASP A 66 -9.98 -3.24 1.31
CA ASP A 66 -11.22 -3.65 0.65
C ASP A 66 -12.49 -3.30 1.46
N LYS A 67 -12.36 -3.07 2.78
CA LYS A 67 -13.46 -2.63 3.65
C LYS A 67 -13.75 -1.13 3.57
N LEU A 68 -12.80 -0.34 3.03
CA LEU A 68 -12.96 1.10 2.95
C LEU A 68 -14.03 1.50 1.93
N PRO A 69 -14.82 2.55 2.21
CA PRO A 69 -15.84 3.01 1.29
C PRO A 69 -15.22 3.55 -0.01
N GLN A 70 -15.60 2.97 -1.14
CA GLN A 70 -15.32 3.52 -2.45
C GLN A 70 -16.39 4.60 -2.75
N PRO A 71 -16.08 5.76 -3.32
CA PRO A 71 -14.80 6.16 -3.95
C PRO A 71 -13.86 7.02 -3.06
N ASP A 72 -14.10 7.11 -1.75
CA ASP A 72 -13.39 8.04 -0.86
C ASP A 72 -11.90 7.68 -0.66
N TYR A 73 -11.55 6.43 -0.90
CA TYR A 73 -10.18 5.93 -0.73
C TYR A 73 -9.63 5.32 -2.02
N LEU A 74 -8.40 5.70 -2.34
CA LEU A 74 -7.64 5.13 -3.46
C LEU A 74 -6.50 4.27 -2.92
N THR A 75 -6.60 2.95 -3.06
CA THR A 75 -5.52 2.04 -2.69
C THR A 75 -4.57 1.81 -3.87
N ILE A 76 -3.30 2.10 -3.67
CA ILE A 76 -2.21 1.90 -4.63
C ILE A 76 -1.26 0.86 -4.06
N TYR A 77 -1.04 -0.24 -4.79
CA TYR A 77 -0.19 -1.35 -4.37
C TYR A 77 1.05 -1.48 -5.25
N LEU A 78 2.22 -1.35 -4.63
CA LEU A 78 3.52 -1.45 -5.27
C LEU A 78 4.27 -2.64 -4.66
N CYS A 79 4.59 -3.65 -5.46
CA CYS A 79 5.23 -4.90 -5.00
C CYS A 79 6.62 -5.14 -5.59
N ASP A 80 7.06 -4.34 -6.53
CA ASP A 80 8.38 -4.46 -7.14
C ASP A 80 9.34 -3.45 -6.51
N THR A 81 9.95 -3.85 -5.37
CA THR A 81 10.86 -3.01 -4.60
C THR A 81 12.35 -3.30 -4.89
N ALA A 82 12.64 -4.31 -5.71
CA ALA A 82 14.00 -4.62 -6.17
C ALA A 82 14.51 -3.67 -7.28
N ILE A 83 13.69 -2.70 -7.68
CA ILE A 83 13.98 -1.71 -8.71
C ILE A 83 14.59 -0.43 -8.13
N ALA A 84 15.12 0.41 -9.01
CA ALA A 84 15.66 1.71 -8.59
C ALA A 84 14.58 2.62 -7.98
N PRO A 85 14.93 3.49 -7.01
CA PRO A 85 13.98 4.41 -6.36
C PRO A 85 13.12 5.22 -7.35
N LEU A 86 13.73 5.65 -8.45
CA LEU A 86 13.04 6.42 -9.49
C LEU A 86 11.93 5.62 -10.19
N ASP A 87 12.11 4.31 -10.36
CA ASP A 87 11.12 3.47 -11.03
C ASP A 87 9.92 3.20 -10.11
N LEU A 88 10.13 3.18 -8.80
CA LEU A 88 9.04 3.10 -7.83
C LEU A 88 8.16 4.37 -7.88
N TYR A 89 8.77 5.56 -7.95
CA TYR A 89 8.03 6.80 -8.17
C TYR A 89 7.34 6.85 -9.54
N ARG A 90 7.92 6.24 -10.58
CA ARG A 90 7.26 6.09 -11.89
C ARG A 90 6.04 5.17 -11.80
N GLY A 91 6.16 4.07 -11.06
CA GLY A 91 5.03 3.18 -10.78
C GLY A 91 3.90 3.92 -10.08
N LEU A 92 4.21 4.69 -9.02
CA LEU A 92 3.22 5.52 -8.33
C LEU A 92 2.58 6.55 -9.28
N ALA A 93 3.35 7.17 -10.17
CA ALA A 93 2.82 8.12 -11.15
C ALA A 93 1.82 7.47 -12.10
N LEU A 94 2.11 6.27 -12.58
CA LEU A 94 1.21 5.52 -13.46
C LEU A 94 -0.11 5.18 -12.75
N GLU A 95 -0.06 4.74 -11.50
CA GLU A 95 -1.25 4.44 -10.71
C GLU A 95 -2.11 5.70 -10.44
N LEU A 96 -1.47 6.86 -10.32
CA LEU A 96 -2.15 8.16 -10.20
C LEU A 96 -2.60 8.75 -11.55
N GLY A 97 -2.39 8.05 -12.67
CA GLY A 97 -2.72 8.51 -14.02
C GLY A 97 -1.81 9.64 -14.52
N VAL A 98 -0.64 9.80 -13.92
CA VAL A 98 0.36 10.80 -14.30
C VAL A 98 1.38 10.18 -15.25
N ARG A 99 1.68 10.85 -16.37
CA ARG A 99 2.75 10.42 -17.27
C ARG A 99 4.11 10.60 -16.61
N PRO A 100 4.89 9.53 -16.36
CA PRO A 100 6.16 9.66 -15.66
C PRO A 100 7.18 10.46 -16.46
N SER A 101 7.79 11.46 -15.82
CA SER A 101 8.91 12.20 -16.39
C SER A 101 10.23 11.44 -16.24
N HIS A 102 11.15 11.63 -17.18
CA HIS A 102 12.52 11.11 -17.07
C HIS A 102 13.35 11.86 -16.02
N ARG A 103 13.03 13.14 -15.76
CA ARG A 103 13.72 13.96 -14.76
C ARG A 103 13.08 13.76 -13.39
N ARG A 104 13.89 13.36 -12.41
CA ARG A 104 13.43 13.12 -11.03
C ARG A 104 12.70 14.33 -10.44
N SER A 105 13.25 15.53 -10.58
CA SER A 105 12.65 16.76 -10.03
C SER A 105 11.26 17.03 -10.61
N GLN A 106 11.10 16.83 -11.92
CA GLN A 106 9.81 17.00 -12.57
C GLN A 106 8.82 15.91 -12.13
N LEU A 107 9.27 14.64 -12.07
CA LEU A 107 8.44 13.52 -11.60
C LEU A 107 7.92 13.78 -10.19
N TRP A 108 8.77 14.26 -9.27
CA TRP A 108 8.37 14.62 -7.93
C TRP A 108 7.35 15.75 -7.88
N ALA A 109 7.56 16.81 -8.66
CA ALA A 109 6.62 17.91 -8.74
C ALA A 109 5.26 17.46 -9.29
N ASP A 110 5.25 16.63 -10.32
CA ASP A 110 4.04 16.09 -10.92
C ASP A 110 3.29 15.17 -9.95
N LEU A 111 4.00 14.31 -9.23
CA LEU A 111 3.44 13.44 -8.19
C LEU A 111 2.83 14.24 -7.04
N LYS A 112 3.58 15.22 -6.51
CA LYS A 112 3.07 16.08 -5.42
C LYS A 112 1.82 16.84 -5.85
N LYS A 113 1.81 17.38 -7.06
CA LYS A 113 0.63 18.04 -7.62
C LYS A 113 -0.56 17.08 -7.77
N ALA A 114 -0.33 15.87 -8.27
CA ALA A 114 -1.39 14.87 -8.43
C ALA A 114 -2.00 14.45 -7.08
N LEU A 115 -1.15 14.23 -6.07
CA LEU A 115 -1.60 13.89 -4.71
C LEU A 115 -2.40 15.05 -4.08
N LEU A 116 -1.94 16.30 -4.21
CA LEU A 116 -2.68 17.47 -3.74
C LEU A 116 -4.05 17.58 -4.40
N ASN A 117 -4.12 17.46 -5.73
CA ASN A 117 -5.38 17.52 -6.46
C ASN A 117 -6.33 16.38 -6.02
N LEU A 118 -5.80 15.19 -5.78
CA LEU A 118 -6.59 14.05 -5.36
C LEU A 118 -7.25 14.29 -3.99
N VAL A 119 -6.49 14.84 -3.05
CA VAL A 119 -6.96 15.10 -1.69
C VAL A 119 -7.81 16.37 -1.64
N ASP A 120 -7.32 17.50 -2.16
CA ASP A 120 -7.94 18.81 -1.96
C ASP A 120 -9.14 19.04 -2.89
N GLU A 121 -9.08 18.54 -4.14
CA GLU A 121 -10.15 18.80 -5.11
C GLU A 121 -11.17 17.67 -5.17
N ARG A 122 -10.74 16.41 -4.96
CA ARG A 122 -11.62 15.25 -5.07
C ARG A 122 -12.05 14.68 -3.72
N GLY A 123 -11.45 15.12 -2.62
CA GLY A 123 -11.71 14.58 -1.28
C GLY A 123 -11.32 13.09 -1.14
N ASN A 124 -10.43 12.61 -2.00
CA ASN A 124 -10.04 11.21 -2.04
C ASN A 124 -8.76 11.00 -1.24
N HIS A 125 -8.73 9.97 -0.39
CA HIS A 125 -7.60 9.68 0.49
C HIS A 125 -6.76 8.52 -0.08
N PRO A 126 -5.53 8.79 -0.57
CA PRO A 126 -4.65 7.74 -1.08
C PRO A 126 -4.08 6.90 0.06
N ILE A 127 -4.07 5.58 -0.15
CA ILE A 127 -3.37 4.61 0.70
C ILE A 127 -2.38 3.88 -0.19
N VAL A 128 -1.10 4.17 0.00
CA VAL A 128 -0.01 3.56 -0.75
C VAL A 128 0.57 2.41 0.07
N VAL A 129 0.63 1.24 -0.53
CA VAL A 129 1.22 0.04 0.07
C VAL A 129 2.45 -0.35 -0.72
N ILE A 130 3.61 -0.34 -0.08
CA ILE A 130 4.87 -0.86 -0.64
C ILE A 130 5.14 -2.20 0.04
N ASP A 131 4.97 -3.29 -0.72
CA ASP A 131 5.23 -4.64 -0.22
C ASP A 131 6.70 -5.06 -0.49
N GLU A 132 7.17 -6.06 0.23
CA GLU A 132 8.56 -6.54 0.21
C GLU A 132 9.57 -5.41 0.53
N ALA A 133 9.22 -4.52 1.44
CA ALA A 133 9.98 -3.32 1.78
C ALA A 133 11.41 -3.58 2.29
N GLN A 134 11.75 -4.81 2.70
CA GLN A 134 13.12 -5.20 3.06
C GLN A 134 14.11 -5.13 1.87
N HIS A 135 13.61 -5.01 0.64
CA HIS A 135 14.43 -4.84 -0.55
C HIS A 135 14.68 -3.37 -0.91
N LEU A 136 14.04 -2.44 -0.21
CA LEU A 136 14.28 -1.01 -0.39
C LEU A 136 15.69 -0.65 0.05
N SER A 137 16.39 0.18 -0.72
CA SER A 137 17.71 0.68 -0.32
C SER A 137 17.59 1.79 0.74
N ASP A 138 18.63 1.94 1.56
CA ASP A 138 18.72 3.07 2.51
C ASP A 138 18.60 4.41 1.81
N ALA A 139 19.17 4.55 0.62
CA ALA A 139 19.06 5.75 -0.20
C ALA A 139 17.61 6.06 -0.58
N PHE A 140 16.78 5.03 -0.83
CA PHE A 140 15.37 5.22 -1.08
C PHE A 140 14.61 5.65 0.19
N LEU A 141 14.91 5.06 1.33
CA LEU A 141 14.25 5.42 2.59
C LEU A 141 14.54 6.88 2.99
N LEU A 142 15.78 7.33 2.80
CA LEU A 142 16.15 8.74 2.98
C LEU A 142 15.41 9.65 2.00
N ASP A 143 15.31 9.25 0.75
CA ASP A 143 14.63 9.96 -0.32
C ASP A 143 13.12 10.06 -0.05
N LEU A 144 12.53 8.99 0.46
CA LEU A 144 11.14 8.89 0.82
C LEU A 144 10.77 9.91 1.91
N GLY A 145 11.64 10.09 2.92
CA GLY A 145 11.45 11.11 3.96
C GLY A 145 11.29 12.51 3.35
N GLY A 146 12.14 12.87 2.39
CA GLY A 146 12.02 14.15 1.65
C GLY A 146 10.78 14.22 0.77
N PHE A 147 10.33 13.09 0.21
CA PHE A 147 9.11 13.04 -0.60
C PHE A 147 7.85 13.21 0.25
N LEU A 148 7.81 12.61 1.44
CA LEU A 148 6.68 12.70 2.37
C LEU A 148 6.51 14.09 2.98
N ASN A 149 7.55 14.94 2.95
CA ASN A 149 7.47 16.28 3.47
C ASN A 149 6.61 17.19 2.56
N PHE A 150 5.41 17.52 3.04
CA PHE A 150 4.47 18.45 2.40
C PHE A 150 4.25 19.67 3.30
N ALA A 151 4.11 20.85 2.70
CA ALA A 151 3.80 22.09 3.41
C ALA A 151 4.65 22.31 4.66
N PHE A 152 5.99 22.19 4.53
CA PHE A 152 6.94 22.29 5.66
C PHE A 152 6.67 21.26 6.79
N ASP A 153 6.37 20.03 6.42
CA ASP A 153 6.10 18.93 7.34
C ASP A 153 4.86 19.14 8.24
N SER A 154 3.94 19.96 7.77
CA SER A 154 2.71 20.27 8.51
C SER A 154 1.48 19.47 8.05
N ARG A 155 1.64 18.61 7.04
CA ARG A 155 0.52 17.88 6.44
C ARG A 155 0.95 16.57 5.80
N ASP A 156 0.33 15.49 6.23
CA ASP A 156 0.38 14.20 5.55
C ASP A 156 -0.78 14.09 4.56
N LEU A 157 -0.45 13.90 3.27
CA LEU A 157 -1.46 13.85 2.20
C LEU A 157 -2.01 12.45 1.96
N PHE A 158 -1.29 11.42 2.38
CA PHE A 158 -1.66 10.04 2.14
C PHE A 158 -1.09 9.11 3.21
N THR A 159 -1.72 7.98 3.39
CA THR A 159 -1.19 6.91 4.24
C THR A 159 -0.21 6.06 3.44
N LEU A 160 0.98 5.82 3.99
CA LEU A 160 1.99 4.92 3.42
C LEU A 160 2.19 3.72 4.33
N TRP A 161 2.03 2.52 3.79
CA TRP A 161 2.36 1.28 4.45
C TRP A 161 3.61 0.64 3.84
N LEU A 162 4.64 0.45 4.65
CA LEU A 162 5.80 -0.39 4.33
C LEU A 162 5.57 -1.79 4.90
N VAL A 163 5.52 -2.78 4.03
CA VAL A 163 5.23 -4.17 4.41
C VAL A 163 6.45 -5.02 4.08
N GLY A 164 6.95 -5.78 5.07
CA GLY A 164 8.18 -6.54 4.85
C GLY A 164 8.44 -7.63 5.88
N LEU A 165 9.64 -8.19 5.80
CA LEU A 165 10.17 -9.12 6.79
C LEU A 165 10.75 -8.34 7.98
N PRO A 166 10.79 -8.93 9.17
CA PRO A 166 11.56 -8.37 10.28
C PRO A 166 13.06 -8.39 9.94
N PRO A 167 13.86 -7.49 10.54
CA PRO A 167 15.31 -7.45 10.36
C PRO A 167 16.01 -8.69 10.90
#